data_c0f79b6deba6579a5a78642cd518791e
#
_entry.id   c0f79b6deba6579a5a78642cd518791e
#
_cell.length_a   1.000
_cell.length_b   1.000
_cell.length_c   1.000
_cell.angle_alpha   90.00
_cell.angle_beta   90.00
_cell.angle_gamma   90.00
#
_symmetry.space_group_name_H-M   'P 1'
#
loop_
_entity.id
_entity.type
_entity.pdbx_description
1 polymer ?
#
loop_
_entity_poly.entity_id
_entity_poly.type
_entity_poly.pdbx_seq_one_letter_code
_entity_poly.pdbx_strand_id
1 'polypeptide(L)'
;MSEKATAETVSKSIADKHDFTKGSMSDSIVRLALPMILAQLVNVLYNIVDRMYLGHMPGDGRLALTGVGVAFPIITIINAFAGLCGSGGAPLCSIERGRGDEGKAERIMGNSLTLLLIFGVFLTGLGYLVKTPVLYLFGASDETIVYANAYMDVYLAGNLFVMLGLGMNPFIESQGFAKTGMLTVVIGAVLNLVLDPLFIFGLKLGVRGAAAATILSQFVSAVWVLRFLSGKKAILRLRISDLRLRGELVKQILALGLSGFTMSVTNSLVQIFCNASLQFYGGDLYVGAMTIIYSVREVVQMPMQGFTQGAQPVLGYNYGAGQNGRVKTGIRFVRRVTISYAVGVWAVLMLFPGAVVRLFNGEAALLEVAVVSMRWHFALFFFMAFQYIGQNVFVSLGKAKQAVFFSLFRKAILGVPLILILPHLWDLGIYGVLGAEPVTNVIGGLACYFTMMRLVWKKL
;
A
#
# COMPACT_ATOMS: atom_id res chain seq x y z
N MET A 1 -7.72 10.05 -44.48
CA MET A 1 -7.96 8.61 -44.23
C MET A 1 -6.74 7.85 -43.67
N SER A 2 -5.52 8.24 -44.05
CA SER A 2 -4.26 7.56 -43.59
C SER A 2 -3.99 7.63 -42.06
N GLU A 3 -4.19 8.78 -41.43
CA GLU A 3 -3.87 8.97 -40.00
C GLU A 3 -4.77 8.18 -39.03
N LYS A 4 -6.06 8.02 -39.36
CA LYS A 4 -6.99 7.19 -38.57
C LYS A 4 -6.65 5.71 -38.68
N ALA A 5 -6.32 5.24 -39.89
CA ALA A 5 -5.94 3.82 -40.10
C ALA A 5 -4.61 3.49 -39.40
N THR A 6 -3.65 4.43 -39.41
CA THR A 6 -2.37 4.26 -38.69
C THR A 6 -2.58 4.24 -37.18
N ALA A 7 -3.44 5.12 -36.65
CA ALA A 7 -3.76 5.17 -35.22
C ALA A 7 -4.49 3.90 -34.71
N GLU A 8 -5.40 3.33 -35.51
CA GLU A 8 -6.08 2.06 -35.20
C GLU A 8 -5.12 0.87 -35.25
N THR A 9 -4.20 0.84 -36.24
CA THR A 9 -3.19 -0.23 -36.33
C THR A 9 -2.22 -0.18 -35.15
N VAL A 10 -1.79 0.99 -34.73
CA VAL A 10 -0.92 1.19 -33.56
C VAL A 10 -1.66 0.80 -32.27
N SER A 11 -2.92 1.18 -32.11
CA SER A 11 -3.74 0.82 -30.95
C SER A 11 -3.92 -0.71 -30.84
N LYS A 12 -4.19 -1.38 -31.95
CA LYS A 12 -4.34 -2.83 -32.03
C LYS A 12 -3.04 -3.58 -31.72
N SER A 13 -1.90 -3.09 -32.20
CA SER A 13 -0.57 -3.61 -31.89
C SER A 13 -0.21 -3.46 -30.40
N ILE A 14 -0.61 -2.34 -29.76
CA ILE A 14 -0.40 -2.13 -28.33
C ILE A 14 -1.30 -3.08 -27.52
N ALA A 15 -2.57 -3.23 -27.89
CA ALA A 15 -3.49 -4.13 -27.21
C ALA A 15 -3.02 -5.60 -27.27
N ASP A 16 -2.50 -6.05 -28.42
CA ASP A 16 -1.95 -7.38 -28.61
C ASP A 16 -0.72 -7.67 -27.72
N LYS A 17 0.17 -6.69 -27.52
CA LYS A 17 1.32 -6.82 -26.60
C LYS A 17 0.93 -6.94 -25.13
N HIS A 18 -0.25 -6.46 -24.77
CA HIS A 18 -0.79 -6.46 -23.40
C HIS A 18 -1.99 -7.42 -23.25
N ASP A 19 -2.12 -8.37 -24.18
CA ASP A 19 -3.07 -9.48 -24.09
C ASP A 19 -2.48 -10.58 -23.18
N PHE A 20 -2.99 -10.68 -21.97
CA PHE A 20 -2.51 -11.67 -20.99
C PHE A 20 -3.06 -13.07 -21.21
N THR A 21 -3.87 -13.30 -22.22
CA THR A 21 -4.26 -14.67 -22.63
C THR A 21 -3.17 -15.37 -23.42
N LYS A 22 -2.20 -14.61 -23.98
CA LYS A 22 -1.10 -15.13 -24.79
C LYS A 22 0.19 -15.28 -23.96
N GLY A 23 1.09 -16.12 -24.42
CA GLY A 23 2.41 -16.31 -23.82
C GLY A 23 2.42 -17.00 -22.45
N SER A 24 3.58 -16.97 -21.77
CA SER A 24 3.77 -17.56 -20.45
C SER A 24 3.07 -16.74 -19.36
N MET A 25 2.32 -17.41 -18.49
CA MET A 25 1.67 -16.80 -17.35
C MET A 25 2.69 -16.25 -16.34
N SER A 26 3.77 -16.98 -16.12
CA SER A 26 4.85 -16.59 -15.20
C SER A 26 5.56 -15.33 -15.69
N ASP A 27 5.90 -15.27 -16.99
CA ASP A 27 6.59 -14.11 -17.57
C ASP A 27 5.70 -12.87 -17.53
N SER A 28 4.40 -13.00 -17.80
CA SER A 28 3.44 -11.91 -17.69
C SER A 28 3.39 -11.34 -16.26
N ILE A 29 3.35 -12.21 -15.25
CA ILE A 29 3.33 -11.81 -13.83
C ILE A 29 4.66 -11.15 -13.46
N VAL A 30 5.83 -11.74 -13.78
CA VAL A 30 7.15 -11.19 -13.44
C VAL A 30 7.37 -9.84 -14.11
N ARG A 31 6.97 -9.70 -15.37
CA ARG A 31 7.07 -8.44 -16.14
C ARG A 31 6.33 -7.28 -15.49
N LEU A 32 5.20 -7.55 -14.83
CA LEU A 32 4.46 -6.52 -14.09
C LEU A 32 4.95 -6.38 -12.65
N ALA A 33 5.28 -7.49 -11.99
CA ALA A 33 5.68 -7.49 -10.58
C ALA A 33 7.01 -6.79 -10.34
N LEU A 34 8.01 -6.99 -11.21
CA LEU A 34 9.34 -6.43 -11.00
C LEU A 34 9.35 -4.88 -10.94
N PRO A 35 8.71 -4.15 -11.88
CA PRO A 35 8.59 -2.70 -11.77
C PRO A 35 7.83 -2.27 -10.50
N MET A 36 6.80 -3.00 -10.08
CA MET A 36 6.03 -2.67 -8.88
C MET A 36 6.84 -2.87 -7.60
N ILE A 37 7.65 -3.94 -7.52
CA ILE A 37 8.59 -4.12 -6.40
C ILE A 37 9.59 -2.96 -6.35
N LEU A 38 10.16 -2.57 -7.48
CA LEU A 38 11.09 -1.44 -7.56
C LEU A 38 10.43 -0.12 -7.15
N ALA A 39 9.17 0.12 -7.56
CA ALA A 39 8.40 1.29 -7.15
C ALA A 39 8.22 1.34 -5.62
N GLN A 40 7.90 0.21 -4.98
CA GLN A 40 7.77 0.14 -3.52
C GLN A 40 9.10 0.41 -2.82
N LEU A 41 10.21 -0.14 -3.30
CA LEU A 41 11.54 0.12 -2.74
C LEU A 41 11.91 1.61 -2.84
N VAL A 42 11.68 2.23 -4.01
CA VAL A 42 11.92 3.67 -4.21
C VAL A 42 11.06 4.51 -3.25
N ASN A 43 9.80 4.13 -3.07
CA ASN A 43 8.89 4.83 -2.16
C ASN A 43 9.38 4.82 -0.70
N VAL A 44 9.93 3.69 -0.23
CA VAL A 44 10.51 3.61 1.12
C VAL A 44 11.77 4.45 1.24
N LEU A 45 12.66 4.34 0.25
CA LEU A 45 13.92 5.10 0.28
C LEU A 45 13.64 6.61 0.34
N TYR A 46 12.69 7.08 -0.47
CA TYR A 46 12.36 8.50 -0.45
C TYR A 46 11.76 8.92 0.90
N ASN A 47 10.85 8.13 1.51
CA ASN A 47 10.28 8.43 2.83
C ASN A 47 11.34 8.50 3.93
N ILE A 48 12.39 7.66 3.86
CA ILE A 48 13.51 7.70 4.80
C ILE A 48 14.31 9.00 4.64
N VAL A 49 14.63 9.36 3.39
CA VAL A 49 15.43 10.55 3.10
C VAL A 49 14.68 11.85 3.47
N ASP A 50 13.37 11.93 3.18
CA ASP A 50 12.53 13.07 3.59
C ASP A 50 12.58 13.30 5.11
N ARG A 51 12.45 12.22 5.90
CA ARG A 51 12.60 12.28 7.37
C ARG A 51 14.00 12.70 7.82
N MET A 52 15.04 12.27 7.10
CA MET A 52 16.42 12.69 7.38
C MET A 52 16.59 14.20 7.17
N TYR A 53 16.06 14.77 6.09
CA TYR A 53 16.12 16.21 5.87
C TYR A 53 15.39 16.98 6.95
N LEU A 54 14.19 16.58 7.35
CA LEU A 54 13.44 17.19 8.45
C LEU A 54 14.21 17.14 9.78
N GLY A 55 14.83 16.00 10.10
CA GLY A 55 15.61 15.82 11.32
C GLY A 55 16.88 16.65 11.38
N HIS A 56 17.45 17.04 10.23
CA HIS A 56 18.66 17.86 10.12
C HIS A 56 18.37 19.36 9.93
N MET A 57 17.14 19.80 10.10
CA MET A 57 16.79 21.22 10.04
C MET A 57 17.55 22.02 11.11
N PRO A 58 18.14 23.18 10.76
CA PRO A 58 18.82 24.03 11.73
C PRO A 58 17.86 24.53 12.82
N GLY A 59 18.26 24.39 14.08
CA GLY A 59 17.51 24.84 15.26
C GLY A 59 16.50 23.79 15.75
N ASP A 60 15.39 23.64 15.07
CA ASP A 60 14.21 22.91 15.58
C ASP A 60 13.97 21.54 14.90
N GLY A 61 15.01 20.92 14.30
CA GLY A 61 14.88 19.68 13.53
C GLY A 61 14.17 18.56 14.28
N ARG A 62 14.44 18.40 15.59
CA ARG A 62 13.78 17.40 16.42
C ARG A 62 12.28 17.68 16.58
N LEU A 63 11.90 18.92 16.87
CA LEU A 63 10.50 19.32 17.02
C LEU A 63 9.76 19.24 15.68
N ALA A 64 10.41 19.64 14.59
CA ALA A 64 9.89 19.53 13.23
C ALA A 64 9.60 18.07 12.84
N LEU A 65 10.58 17.18 13.04
CA LEU A 65 10.42 15.74 12.75
C LEU A 65 9.30 15.12 13.60
N THR A 66 9.23 15.48 14.89
CA THR A 66 8.16 15.00 15.77
C THR A 66 6.80 15.55 15.34
N GLY A 67 6.69 16.84 15.03
CA GLY A 67 5.45 17.46 14.57
C GLY A 67 4.93 16.87 13.27
N VAL A 68 5.80 16.67 12.29
CA VAL A 68 5.44 15.96 11.04
C VAL A 68 5.06 14.50 11.33
N GLY A 69 5.76 13.83 12.25
CA GLY A 69 5.43 12.48 12.70
C GLY A 69 4.00 12.34 13.22
N VAL A 70 3.53 13.33 13.98
CA VAL A 70 2.15 13.38 14.49
C VAL A 70 1.11 13.57 13.36
N ALA A 71 1.50 14.16 12.23
CA ALA A 71 0.63 14.33 11.07
C ALA A 71 0.47 13.03 10.23
N PHE A 72 1.37 12.05 10.36
CA PHE A 72 1.34 10.81 9.59
C PHE A 72 0.01 10.03 9.63
N PRO A 73 -0.71 9.91 10.76
CA PRO A 73 -1.99 9.23 10.78
C PRO A 73 -3.03 9.88 9.85
N ILE A 74 -3.05 11.21 9.77
CA ILE A 74 -3.95 11.93 8.85
C ILE A 74 -3.56 11.63 7.41
N ILE A 75 -2.28 11.68 7.08
CA ILE A 75 -1.74 11.34 5.76
C ILE A 75 -2.11 9.89 5.38
N THR A 76 -2.00 8.96 6.33
CA THR A 76 -2.36 7.55 6.13
C THR A 76 -3.84 7.38 5.82
N ILE A 77 -4.72 8.13 6.49
CA ILE A 77 -6.16 8.13 6.19
C ILE A 77 -6.42 8.63 4.77
N ILE A 78 -5.80 9.73 4.36
CA ILE A 78 -5.90 10.29 3.00
C ILE A 78 -5.47 9.24 1.96
N ASN A 79 -4.31 8.61 2.18
CA ASN A 79 -3.78 7.56 1.30
C ASN A 79 -4.70 6.32 1.26
N ALA A 80 -5.34 5.97 2.37
CA ALA A 80 -6.31 4.88 2.42
C ALA A 80 -7.55 5.17 1.56
N PHE A 81 -8.04 6.42 1.53
CA PHE A 81 -9.13 6.82 0.62
C PHE A 81 -8.69 6.82 -0.85
N ALA A 82 -7.46 7.22 -1.16
CA ALA A 82 -6.92 7.08 -2.51
C ALA A 82 -6.86 5.60 -2.92
N GLY A 83 -6.36 4.74 -2.03
CA GLY A 83 -6.33 3.30 -2.21
C GLY A 83 -7.72 2.67 -2.35
N LEU A 84 -8.73 3.18 -1.62
CA LEU A 84 -10.11 2.71 -1.73
C LEU A 84 -10.64 2.78 -3.18
N CYS A 85 -10.35 3.85 -3.89
CA CYS A 85 -10.75 4.01 -5.29
C CYS A 85 -9.83 3.25 -6.26
N GLY A 86 -8.51 3.33 -6.07
CA GLY A 86 -7.53 2.72 -6.95
C GLY A 86 -7.52 1.21 -6.88
N SER A 87 -7.34 0.64 -5.68
CA SER A 87 -7.33 -0.82 -5.48
C SER A 87 -8.70 -1.47 -5.60
N GLY A 88 -9.78 -0.68 -5.53
CA GLY A 88 -11.13 -1.15 -5.81
C GLY A 88 -11.45 -1.18 -7.29
N GLY A 89 -11.07 -0.13 -8.02
CA GLY A 89 -11.42 0.02 -9.44
C GLY A 89 -10.49 -0.74 -10.39
N ALA A 90 -9.18 -0.70 -10.19
CA ALA A 90 -8.20 -1.27 -11.12
C ALA A 90 -8.36 -2.79 -11.36
N PRO A 91 -8.58 -3.64 -10.33
CA PRO A 91 -8.85 -5.05 -10.57
C PRO A 91 -10.14 -5.29 -11.36
N LEU A 92 -11.19 -4.50 -11.11
CA LEU A 92 -12.45 -4.57 -11.88
C LEU A 92 -12.22 -4.20 -13.34
N CYS A 93 -11.40 -3.16 -13.63
CA CYS A 93 -11.01 -2.80 -14.99
C CYS A 93 -10.29 -3.97 -15.68
N SER A 94 -9.39 -4.66 -14.98
CA SER A 94 -8.69 -5.82 -15.55
C SER A 94 -9.66 -6.95 -15.91
N ILE A 95 -10.66 -7.22 -15.06
CA ILE A 95 -11.69 -8.26 -15.31
C ILE A 95 -12.55 -7.87 -16.51
N GLU A 96 -13.08 -6.64 -16.57
CA GLU A 96 -13.96 -6.21 -17.66
C GLU A 96 -13.19 -6.14 -18.98
N ARG A 97 -11.93 -5.73 -18.97
CA ARG A 97 -11.06 -5.80 -20.14
C ARG A 97 -10.86 -7.23 -20.62
N GLY A 98 -10.69 -8.18 -19.69
CA GLY A 98 -10.61 -9.60 -20.03
C GLY A 98 -11.91 -10.15 -20.65
N ARG A 99 -13.07 -9.60 -20.27
CA ARG A 99 -14.38 -9.90 -20.87
C ARG A 99 -14.58 -9.28 -22.25
N GLY A 100 -13.69 -8.37 -22.67
CA GLY A 100 -13.82 -7.61 -23.90
C GLY A 100 -14.72 -6.36 -23.76
N ASP A 101 -15.19 -6.02 -22.56
CA ASP A 101 -16.00 -4.79 -22.31
C ASP A 101 -15.10 -3.62 -21.87
N GLU A 102 -14.35 -3.10 -22.85
CA GLU A 102 -13.49 -1.94 -22.62
C GLU A 102 -14.30 -0.70 -22.21
N GLY A 103 -15.52 -0.53 -22.75
CA GLY A 103 -16.38 0.60 -22.40
C GLY A 103 -16.83 0.57 -20.93
N LYS A 104 -17.08 -0.59 -20.35
CA LYS A 104 -17.35 -0.73 -18.91
C LYS A 104 -16.10 -0.50 -18.08
N ALA A 105 -14.94 -0.97 -18.52
CA ALA A 105 -13.67 -0.71 -17.87
C ALA A 105 -13.32 0.79 -17.84
N GLU A 106 -13.52 1.52 -18.96
CA GLU A 106 -13.35 2.99 -19.03
C GLU A 106 -14.30 3.71 -18.04
N ARG A 107 -15.56 3.29 -17.96
CA ARG A 107 -16.54 3.83 -16.99
C ARG A 107 -16.13 3.56 -15.54
N ILE A 108 -15.58 2.38 -15.20
CA ILE A 108 -15.06 2.09 -13.86
C ILE A 108 -13.92 3.05 -13.53
N MET A 109 -12.99 3.25 -14.44
CA MET A 109 -11.87 4.18 -14.29
C MET A 109 -12.36 5.63 -14.11
N GLY A 110 -13.32 6.09 -14.93
CA GLY A 110 -13.94 7.42 -14.81
C GLY A 110 -14.67 7.62 -13.49
N ASN A 111 -15.47 6.63 -13.06
CA ASN A 111 -16.16 6.68 -11.76
C ASN A 111 -15.17 6.72 -10.59
N SER A 112 -14.05 5.99 -10.67
CA SER A 112 -12.99 6.03 -9.65
C SER A 112 -12.33 7.41 -9.59
N LEU A 113 -12.08 8.04 -10.74
CA LEU A 113 -11.57 9.42 -10.77
C LEU A 113 -12.54 10.40 -10.10
N THR A 114 -13.83 10.31 -10.43
CA THR A 114 -14.84 11.19 -9.82
C THR A 114 -14.94 10.98 -8.31
N LEU A 115 -14.86 9.74 -7.84
CA LEU A 115 -14.81 9.45 -6.40
C LEU A 115 -13.56 10.04 -5.74
N LEU A 116 -12.39 9.96 -6.38
CA LEU A 116 -11.15 10.57 -5.86
C LEU A 116 -11.27 12.09 -5.76
N LEU A 117 -11.91 12.74 -6.75
CA LEU A 117 -12.17 14.18 -6.70
C LEU A 117 -13.11 14.55 -5.54
N ILE A 118 -14.21 13.81 -5.38
CA ILE A 118 -15.18 14.04 -4.29
C ILE A 118 -14.50 13.83 -2.93
N PHE A 119 -13.82 12.70 -2.73
CA PHE A 119 -13.13 12.44 -1.47
C PHE A 119 -11.98 13.42 -1.23
N GLY A 120 -11.26 13.83 -2.29
CA GLY A 120 -10.20 14.81 -2.18
C GLY A 120 -10.70 16.16 -1.69
N VAL A 121 -11.76 16.69 -2.28
CA VAL A 121 -12.38 17.95 -1.84
C VAL A 121 -12.95 17.81 -0.43
N PHE A 122 -13.67 16.71 -0.15
CA PHE A 122 -14.26 16.44 1.16
C PHE A 122 -13.18 16.35 2.25
N LEU A 123 -12.13 15.56 2.04
CA LEU A 123 -11.05 15.39 3.02
C LEU A 123 -10.22 16.65 3.20
N THR A 124 -10.05 17.46 2.16
CA THR A 124 -9.40 18.78 2.27
C THR A 124 -10.23 19.71 3.17
N GLY A 125 -11.52 19.85 2.90
CA GLY A 125 -12.43 20.68 3.70
C GLY A 125 -12.53 20.21 5.15
N LEU A 126 -12.76 18.92 5.35
CA LEU A 126 -12.81 18.32 6.69
C LEU A 126 -11.44 18.45 7.40
N GLY A 127 -10.35 18.22 6.68
CA GLY A 127 -8.99 18.35 7.23
C GLY A 127 -8.72 19.72 7.78
N TYR A 128 -9.03 20.79 7.04
CA TYR A 128 -8.86 22.17 7.54
C TYR A 128 -9.74 22.47 8.76
N LEU A 129 -10.93 21.88 8.85
CA LEU A 129 -11.84 22.09 10.00
C LEU A 129 -11.35 21.38 11.27
N VAL A 130 -10.82 20.15 11.13
CA VAL A 130 -10.54 19.29 12.30
C VAL A 130 -9.05 19.03 12.54
N LYS A 131 -8.10 19.51 11.70
CA LYS A 131 -6.68 19.15 11.79
C LYS A 131 -6.09 19.39 13.18
N THR A 132 -6.28 20.55 13.76
CA THR A 132 -5.66 20.91 15.04
C THR A 132 -6.14 20.02 16.19
N PRO A 133 -7.45 19.83 16.47
CA PRO A 133 -7.89 18.90 17.51
C PRO A 133 -7.48 17.46 17.24
N VAL A 134 -7.45 17.01 15.97
CA VAL A 134 -7.01 15.66 15.62
C VAL A 134 -5.51 15.49 15.83
N LEU A 135 -4.69 16.49 15.54
CA LEU A 135 -3.25 16.45 15.80
C LEU A 135 -2.96 16.35 17.31
N TYR A 136 -3.69 17.10 18.16
CA TYR A 136 -3.59 16.93 19.62
C TYR A 136 -4.01 15.53 20.06
N LEU A 137 -5.08 14.99 19.49
CA LEU A 137 -5.53 13.61 19.77
C LEU A 137 -4.45 12.57 19.41
N PHE A 138 -3.65 12.84 18.37
CA PHE A 138 -2.56 11.97 17.94
C PHE A 138 -1.23 12.24 18.68
N GLY A 139 -1.24 13.13 19.69
CA GLY A 139 -0.11 13.32 20.59
C GLY A 139 0.76 14.54 20.28
N ALA A 140 0.25 15.56 19.56
CA ALA A 140 0.94 16.81 19.44
C ALA A 140 1.01 17.51 20.80
N SER A 141 2.17 18.09 21.14
CA SER A 141 2.35 19.02 22.23
C SER A 141 2.21 20.46 21.75
N ASP A 142 2.11 21.43 22.67
CA ASP A 142 2.07 22.86 22.34
C ASP A 142 3.30 23.32 21.53
N GLU A 143 4.44 22.65 21.70
CA GLU A 143 5.65 22.93 20.95
C GLU A 143 5.61 22.32 19.53
N THR A 144 5.10 21.08 19.39
CA THR A 144 5.11 20.36 18.11
C THR A 144 3.92 20.69 17.21
N ILE A 145 2.81 21.19 17.79
CA ILE A 145 1.58 21.51 17.03
C ILE A 145 1.82 22.59 15.97
N VAL A 146 2.73 23.52 16.21
CA VAL A 146 3.07 24.60 15.27
C VAL A 146 3.65 24.01 13.99
N TYR A 147 4.57 23.05 14.11
CA TYR A 147 5.18 22.34 12.97
C TYR A 147 4.18 21.41 12.27
N ALA A 148 3.39 20.67 13.05
CA ALA A 148 2.37 19.79 12.51
C ALA A 148 1.31 20.56 11.71
N ASN A 149 0.81 21.68 12.23
CA ASN A 149 -0.13 22.54 11.51
C ASN A 149 0.50 23.17 10.27
N ALA A 150 1.73 23.67 10.37
CA ALA A 150 2.44 24.27 9.23
C ALA A 150 2.64 23.29 8.07
N TYR A 151 2.94 22.02 8.38
CA TYR A 151 3.02 20.94 7.39
C TYR A 151 1.65 20.65 6.79
N MET A 152 0.64 20.44 7.64
CA MET A 152 -0.70 20.06 7.22
C MET A 152 -1.41 21.15 6.42
N ASP A 153 -1.13 22.42 6.65
CA ASP A 153 -1.69 23.54 5.87
C ASP A 153 -1.33 23.41 4.40
N VAL A 154 -0.08 23.14 4.11
CA VAL A 154 0.42 22.98 2.75
C VAL A 154 -0.02 21.62 2.17
N TYR A 155 0.09 20.54 2.97
CA TYR A 155 -0.27 19.20 2.51
C TYR A 155 -1.74 19.10 2.11
N LEU A 156 -2.66 19.65 2.92
CA LEU A 156 -4.10 19.64 2.62
C LEU A 156 -4.45 20.47 1.39
N ALA A 157 -3.77 21.59 1.15
CA ALA A 157 -3.96 22.38 -0.07
C ALA A 157 -3.67 21.57 -1.34
N GLY A 158 -2.68 20.67 -1.29
CA GLY A 158 -2.30 19.80 -2.40
C GLY A 158 -2.86 18.37 -2.33
N ASN A 159 -3.67 18.04 -1.32
CA ASN A 159 -4.20 16.70 -1.10
C ASN A 159 -4.82 16.06 -2.34
N LEU A 160 -5.51 16.85 -3.17
CA LEU A 160 -6.12 16.36 -4.39
C LEU A 160 -5.09 15.73 -5.35
N PHE A 161 -3.90 16.31 -5.46
CA PHE A 161 -2.84 15.78 -6.33
C PHE A 161 -2.28 14.46 -5.77
N VAL A 162 -2.13 14.35 -4.45
CA VAL A 162 -1.75 13.11 -3.78
C VAL A 162 -2.75 12.00 -4.10
N MET A 163 -4.04 12.28 -3.91
CA MET A 163 -5.11 11.31 -4.16
C MET A 163 -5.19 10.89 -5.63
N LEU A 164 -5.03 11.83 -6.56
CA LEU A 164 -5.04 11.54 -7.99
C LEU A 164 -3.81 10.70 -8.40
N GLY A 165 -2.62 11.06 -7.95
CA GLY A 165 -1.39 10.32 -8.24
C GLY A 165 -1.47 8.88 -7.75
N LEU A 166 -1.80 8.68 -6.47
CA LEU A 166 -1.88 7.36 -5.84
C LEU A 166 -3.10 6.54 -6.31
N GLY A 167 -4.26 7.18 -6.44
CA GLY A 167 -5.50 6.49 -6.75
C GLY A 167 -5.66 6.11 -8.23
N MET A 168 -5.04 6.87 -9.15
CA MET A 168 -5.15 6.61 -10.59
C MET A 168 -3.99 5.78 -11.15
N ASN A 169 -2.83 5.71 -10.48
CA ASN A 169 -1.70 4.90 -10.93
C ASN A 169 -2.02 3.39 -11.10
N PRO A 170 -2.82 2.74 -10.22
CA PRO A 170 -3.22 1.34 -10.41
C PRO A 170 -3.96 1.07 -11.74
N PHE A 171 -4.61 2.09 -12.33
CA PHE A 171 -5.26 1.94 -13.65
C PHE A 171 -4.26 1.89 -14.81
N ILE A 172 -3.08 2.45 -14.67
CA ILE A 172 -1.97 2.27 -15.63
C ILE A 172 -1.48 0.81 -15.55
N GLU A 173 -1.30 0.31 -14.33
CA GLU A 173 -0.82 -1.04 -14.04
C GLU A 173 -1.83 -2.12 -14.49
N SER A 174 -3.14 -1.87 -14.30
CA SER A 174 -4.23 -2.76 -14.71
C SER A 174 -4.30 -2.98 -16.24
N GLN A 175 -3.77 -2.02 -17.00
CA GLN A 175 -3.63 -2.12 -18.46
C GLN A 175 -2.35 -2.84 -18.89
N GLY A 176 -1.45 -3.19 -17.96
CA GLY A 176 -0.20 -3.87 -18.24
C GLY A 176 1.01 -2.94 -18.37
N PHE A 177 0.87 -1.64 -18.15
CA PHE A 177 1.96 -0.66 -18.25
C PHE A 177 2.71 -0.45 -16.92
N ALA A 178 3.08 -1.55 -16.24
CA ALA A 178 3.73 -1.48 -14.92
C ALA A 178 5.02 -0.62 -14.91
N LYS A 179 5.79 -0.60 -16.01
CA LYS A 179 6.95 0.29 -16.12
C LYS A 179 6.55 1.77 -16.07
N THR A 180 5.43 2.14 -16.71
CA THR A 180 4.92 3.52 -16.68
C THR A 180 4.39 3.86 -15.28
N GLY A 181 3.70 2.92 -14.62
CA GLY A 181 3.28 3.05 -13.22
C GLY A 181 4.46 3.24 -12.27
N MET A 182 5.52 2.43 -12.43
CA MET A 182 6.77 2.60 -11.67
C MET A 182 7.38 4.00 -11.91
N LEU A 183 7.45 4.46 -13.16
CA LEU A 183 8.00 5.78 -13.48
C LEU A 183 7.23 6.91 -12.79
N THR A 184 5.92 6.77 -12.58
CA THR A 184 5.14 7.75 -11.79
C THR A 184 5.73 7.92 -10.38
N VAL A 185 6.01 6.79 -9.71
CA VAL A 185 6.59 6.79 -8.36
C VAL A 185 8.02 7.33 -8.37
N VAL A 186 8.84 6.90 -9.34
CA VAL A 186 10.24 7.34 -9.47
C VAL A 186 10.32 8.84 -9.74
N ILE A 187 9.49 9.39 -10.65
CA ILE A 187 9.45 10.83 -10.93
C ILE A 187 9.08 11.60 -9.65
N GLY A 188 8.04 11.18 -8.93
CA GLY A 188 7.64 11.81 -7.68
C GLY A 188 8.76 11.77 -6.64
N ALA A 189 9.40 10.62 -6.45
CA ALA A 189 10.47 10.43 -5.47
C ALA A 189 11.72 11.27 -5.81
N VAL A 190 12.17 11.27 -7.06
CA VAL A 190 13.34 12.04 -7.49
C VAL A 190 13.09 13.55 -7.39
N LEU A 191 11.91 14.02 -7.80
CA LEU A 191 11.55 15.42 -7.65
C LEU A 191 11.50 15.83 -6.17
N ASN A 192 10.90 15.04 -5.32
CA ASN A 192 10.85 15.32 -3.89
C ASN A 192 12.27 15.37 -3.28
N LEU A 193 13.12 14.38 -3.59
CA LEU A 193 14.51 14.32 -3.13
C LEU A 193 15.33 15.58 -3.50
N VAL A 194 15.06 16.18 -4.67
CA VAL A 194 15.74 17.39 -5.15
C VAL A 194 15.08 18.66 -4.54
N LEU A 195 13.76 18.69 -4.46
CA LEU A 195 13.02 19.86 -3.97
C LEU A 195 13.09 20.04 -2.47
N ASP A 196 13.16 18.95 -1.69
CA ASP A 196 13.25 19.03 -0.22
C ASP A 196 14.44 19.90 0.25
N PRO A 197 15.71 19.61 -0.12
CA PRO A 197 16.82 20.44 0.33
C PRO A 197 16.72 21.88 -0.20
N LEU A 198 16.19 22.07 -1.41
CA LEU A 198 16.00 23.39 -1.99
C LEU A 198 14.99 24.23 -1.18
N PHE A 199 13.85 23.63 -0.81
CA PHE A 199 12.78 24.34 -0.13
C PHE A 199 13.04 24.45 1.38
N ILE A 200 13.56 23.38 1.99
CA ILE A 200 13.84 23.37 3.44
C ILE A 200 14.99 24.30 3.76
N PHE A 201 16.14 24.15 3.11
CA PHE A 201 17.39 24.83 3.43
C PHE A 201 17.64 26.04 2.51
N GLY A 202 17.46 25.90 1.19
CA GLY A 202 17.73 26.95 0.23
C GLY A 202 16.78 28.13 0.36
N LEU A 203 15.49 27.89 0.33
CA LEU A 203 14.44 28.91 0.51
C LEU A 203 14.10 29.15 1.99
N LYS A 204 14.68 28.37 2.91
CA LYS A 204 14.45 28.47 4.37
C LYS A 204 12.97 28.38 4.78
N LEU A 205 12.17 27.63 4.03
CA LEU A 205 10.74 27.43 4.32
C LEU A 205 10.49 26.39 5.43
N GLY A 206 11.54 25.68 5.86
CA GLY A 206 11.44 24.69 6.93
C GLY A 206 10.42 23.60 6.62
N VAL A 207 9.56 23.27 7.58
CA VAL A 207 8.54 22.22 7.47
C VAL A 207 7.51 22.49 6.35
N ARG A 208 7.17 23.78 6.12
CA ARG A 208 6.32 24.16 4.98
C ARG A 208 6.99 23.84 3.65
N GLY A 209 8.31 23.96 3.59
CA GLY A 209 9.12 23.62 2.42
C GLY A 209 9.04 22.13 2.10
N ALA A 210 9.18 21.25 3.10
CA ALA A 210 9.02 19.80 2.92
C ALA A 210 7.63 19.44 2.41
N ALA A 211 6.58 20.01 2.99
CA ALA A 211 5.21 19.79 2.51
C ALA A 211 5.03 20.28 1.06
N ALA A 212 5.56 21.47 0.72
CA ALA A 212 5.48 22.03 -0.63
C ALA A 212 6.24 21.17 -1.65
N ALA A 213 7.42 20.67 -1.31
CA ALA A 213 8.18 19.75 -2.16
C ALA A 213 7.40 18.45 -2.42
N THR A 214 6.81 17.88 -1.38
CA THR A 214 5.95 16.69 -1.50
C THR A 214 4.76 16.97 -2.42
N ILE A 215 4.02 18.05 -2.21
CA ILE A 215 2.83 18.37 -3.02
C ILE A 215 3.19 18.66 -4.46
N LEU A 216 4.27 19.39 -4.72
CA LEU A 216 4.71 19.68 -6.08
C LEU A 216 5.13 18.40 -6.82
N SER A 217 5.83 17.50 -6.14
CA SER A 217 6.20 16.18 -6.67
C SER A 217 4.97 15.33 -6.99
N GLN A 218 3.97 15.33 -6.11
CA GLN A 218 2.70 14.65 -6.33
C GLN A 218 1.86 15.29 -7.43
N PHE A 219 1.90 16.61 -7.58
CA PHE A 219 1.28 17.30 -8.71
C PHE A 219 1.85 16.80 -10.06
N VAL A 220 3.19 16.75 -10.19
CA VAL A 220 3.84 16.25 -11.41
C VAL A 220 3.46 14.78 -11.65
N SER A 221 3.46 13.95 -10.61
CA SER A 221 3.00 12.54 -10.68
C SER A 221 1.54 12.43 -11.14
N ALA A 222 0.64 13.24 -10.58
CA ALA A 222 -0.77 13.26 -10.98
C ALA A 222 -0.96 13.68 -12.43
N VAL A 223 -0.27 14.73 -12.86
CA VAL A 223 -0.28 15.18 -14.27
C VAL A 223 0.23 14.09 -15.21
N TRP A 224 1.32 13.41 -14.83
CA TRP A 224 1.87 12.29 -15.60
C TRP A 224 0.84 11.16 -15.77
N VAL A 225 0.20 10.73 -14.67
CA VAL A 225 -0.81 9.68 -14.67
C VAL A 225 -2.01 10.06 -15.54
N LEU A 226 -2.58 11.25 -15.31
CA LEU A 226 -3.76 11.71 -16.06
C LEU A 226 -3.45 11.90 -17.55
N ARG A 227 -2.26 12.45 -17.88
CA ARG A 227 -1.82 12.60 -19.27
C ARG A 227 -1.65 11.25 -19.98
N PHE A 228 -1.13 10.22 -19.26
CA PHE A 228 -1.02 8.89 -19.81
C PHE A 228 -2.40 8.27 -20.04
N LEU A 229 -3.29 8.30 -19.05
CA LEU A 229 -4.63 7.69 -19.12
C LEU A 229 -5.54 8.39 -20.14
N SER A 230 -5.35 9.68 -20.40
CA SER A 230 -6.08 10.41 -21.43
C SER A 230 -5.40 10.32 -22.81
N GLY A 231 -4.19 9.80 -22.87
CA GLY A 231 -3.35 9.78 -24.07
C GLY A 231 -3.66 8.62 -25.02
N LYS A 232 -3.09 8.70 -26.24
CA LYS A 232 -3.25 7.69 -27.30
C LYS A 232 -2.54 6.35 -26.99
N LYS A 233 -1.61 6.32 -26.02
CA LYS A 233 -0.85 5.13 -25.62
C LYS A 233 -1.62 4.22 -24.66
N ALA A 234 -2.60 4.78 -23.93
CA ALA A 234 -3.46 4.00 -23.04
C ALA A 234 -4.44 3.13 -23.85
N ILE A 235 -4.65 1.89 -23.40
CA ILE A 235 -5.65 0.97 -23.95
C ILE A 235 -7.04 1.45 -23.52
N LEU A 236 -7.22 1.62 -22.20
CA LEU A 236 -8.42 2.23 -21.62
C LEU A 236 -8.18 3.74 -21.49
N ARG A 237 -9.01 4.54 -22.11
CA ARG A 237 -8.85 6.00 -22.12
C ARG A 237 -9.83 6.65 -21.18
N LEU A 238 -9.30 7.57 -20.40
CA LEU A 238 -10.12 8.41 -19.54
C LEU A 238 -10.84 9.47 -20.41
N ARG A 239 -12.18 9.41 -20.42
CA ARG A 239 -13.04 10.33 -21.15
C ARG A 239 -13.95 11.09 -20.21
N ILE A 240 -14.27 12.34 -20.52
CA ILE A 240 -15.19 13.18 -19.73
C ILE A 240 -16.57 12.53 -19.64
N SER A 241 -17.04 11.84 -20.70
CA SER A 241 -18.31 11.11 -20.72
C SER A 241 -18.43 10.03 -19.64
N ASP A 242 -17.29 9.48 -19.18
CA ASP A 242 -17.25 8.36 -18.25
C ASP A 242 -17.15 8.80 -16.77
N LEU A 243 -17.06 10.12 -16.53
CA LEU A 243 -17.01 10.70 -15.19
C LEU A 243 -18.37 10.67 -14.47
N ARG A 244 -19.47 10.46 -15.20
CA ARG A 244 -20.80 10.39 -14.59
C ARG A 244 -20.91 9.19 -13.65
N LEU A 245 -21.18 9.47 -12.38
CA LEU A 245 -21.32 8.43 -11.36
C LEU A 245 -22.49 7.50 -11.69
N ARG A 246 -22.21 6.21 -11.60
CA ARG A 246 -23.20 5.13 -11.71
C ARG A 246 -23.20 4.34 -10.41
N GLY A 247 -24.31 4.36 -9.67
CA GLY A 247 -24.40 3.79 -8.33
C GLY A 247 -23.96 2.33 -8.24
N GLU A 248 -24.22 1.53 -9.27
CA GLU A 248 -23.78 0.13 -9.33
C GLU A 248 -22.24 0.02 -9.39
N LEU A 249 -21.59 0.82 -10.24
CA LEU A 249 -20.12 0.83 -10.36
C LEU A 249 -19.48 1.37 -9.09
N VAL A 250 -20.00 2.46 -8.54
CA VAL A 250 -19.55 3.04 -7.27
C VAL A 250 -19.60 1.98 -6.17
N LYS A 251 -20.72 1.24 -6.04
CA LYS A 251 -20.85 0.15 -5.05
C LYS A 251 -19.80 -0.94 -5.24
N GLN A 252 -19.52 -1.35 -6.48
CA GLN A 252 -18.52 -2.37 -6.77
C GLN A 252 -17.10 -1.89 -6.45
N ILE A 253 -16.75 -0.66 -6.83
CA ILE A 253 -15.44 -0.04 -6.55
C ILE A 253 -15.23 0.06 -5.03
N LEU A 254 -16.16 0.66 -4.31
CA LEU A 254 -16.05 0.84 -2.87
C LEU A 254 -16.04 -0.50 -2.14
N ALA A 255 -16.89 -1.45 -2.53
CA ALA A 255 -16.94 -2.77 -1.90
C ALA A 255 -15.62 -3.53 -2.01
N LEU A 256 -14.94 -3.48 -3.17
CA LEU A 256 -13.66 -4.15 -3.35
C LEU A 256 -12.51 -3.37 -2.69
N GLY A 257 -12.48 -2.04 -2.85
CA GLY A 257 -11.47 -1.16 -2.28
C GLY A 257 -11.51 -1.11 -0.75
N LEU A 258 -12.69 -1.34 -0.14
CA LEU A 258 -12.84 -1.43 1.31
C LEU A 258 -11.92 -2.48 1.93
N SER A 259 -11.51 -3.51 1.18
CA SER A 259 -10.57 -4.51 1.68
C SER A 259 -9.18 -3.93 1.99
N GLY A 260 -8.64 -3.10 1.10
CA GLY A 260 -7.37 -2.41 1.31
C GLY A 260 -7.47 -1.32 2.38
N PHE A 261 -8.57 -0.56 2.35
CA PHE A 261 -8.85 0.46 3.34
C PHE A 261 -8.93 -0.12 4.77
N THR A 262 -9.73 -1.14 4.97
CA THR A 262 -9.85 -1.81 6.29
C THR A 262 -8.56 -2.45 6.72
N MET A 263 -7.77 -3.00 5.81
CA MET A 263 -6.45 -3.55 6.12
C MET A 263 -5.50 -2.47 6.65
N SER A 264 -5.49 -1.27 6.07
CA SER A 264 -4.67 -0.14 6.53
C SER A 264 -5.11 0.33 7.92
N VAL A 265 -6.40 0.55 8.12
CA VAL A 265 -6.97 0.99 9.41
C VAL A 265 -6.71 -0.05 10.51
N THR A 266 -6.94 -1.33 10.23
CA THR A 266 -6.73 -2.39 11.23
C THR A 266 -5.26 -2.62 11.54
N ASN A 267 -4.33 -2.40 10.60
CA ASN A 267 -2.90 -2.41 10.89
C ASN A 267 -2.52 -1.33 11.91
N SER A 268 -3.04 -0.11 11.75
CA SER A 268 -2.80 0.99 12.69
C SER A 268 -3.38 0.69 14.07
N LEU A 269 -4.60 0.14 14.14
CA LEU A 269 -5.20 -0.29 15.42
C LEU A 269 -4.35 -1.35 16.13
N VAL A 270 -3.93 -2.40 15.43
CA VAL A 270 -3.06 -3.45 15.99
C VAL A 270 -1.77 -2.85 16.52
N GLN A 271 -1.16 -1.90 15.81
CA GLN A 271 0.07 -1.25 16.25
C GLN A 271 -0.13 -0.44 17.54
N ILE A 272 -1.24 0.29 17.65
CA ILE A 272 -1.59 1.04 18.87
C ILE A 272 -1.75 0.09 20.06
N PHE A 273 -2.56 -0.96 19.93
CA PHE A 273 -2.77 -1.93 21.03
C PHE A 273 -1.48 -2.68 21.38
N CYS A 274 -0.67 -3.05 20.39
CA CYS A 274 0.60 -3.72 20.61
C CYS A 274 1.56 -2.81 21.37
N ASN A 275 1.73 -1.55 20.96
CA ASN A 275 2.62 -0.61 21.64
C ASN A 275 2.14 -0.31 23.07
N ALA A 276 0.84 -0.12 23.29
CA ALA A 276 0.28 0.11 24.63
C ALA A 276 0.52 -1.11 25.53
N SER A 277 0.31 -2.33 25.03
CA SER A 277 0.57 -3.56 25.78
C SER A 277 2.05 -3.76 26.07
N LEU A 278 2.94 -3.48 25.10
CA LEU A 278 4.40 -3.55 25.29
C LEU A 278 4.88 -2.54 26.32
N GLN A 279 4.33 -1.33 26.30
CA GLN A 279 4.63 -0.30 27.30
C GLN A 279 4.25 -0.76 28.71
N PHE A 280 3.08 -1.38 28.84
CA PHE A 280 2.58 -1.87 30.13
C PHE A 280 3.43 -3.03 30.70
N TYR A 281 3.80 -4.01 29.87
CA TYR A 281 4.51 -5.21 30.32
C TYR A 281 6.04 -5.10 30.30
N GLY A 282 6.62 -4.24 29.46
CA GLY A 282 8.06 -4.20 29.21
C GLY A 282 8.70 -2.82 29.17
N GLY A 283 7.90 -1.75 29.25
CA GLY A 283 8.38 -0.39 29.22
C GLY A 283 8.97 0.08 27.88
N ASP A 284 9.64 1.21 27.92
CA ASP A 284 10.16 1.93 26.73
C ASP A 284 11.15 1.09 25.92
N LEU A 285 11.91 0.20 26.55
CA LEU A 285 12.90 -0.61 25.88
C LEU A 285 12.27 -1.59 24.87
N TYR A 286 11.12 -2.19 25.23
CA TYR A 286 10.40 -3.10 24.33
C TYR A 286 9.60 -2.35 23.25
N VAL A 287 9.11 -1.16 23.53
CA VAL A 287 8.51 -0.28 22.52
C VAL A 287 9.56 0.14 21.50
N GLY A 288 10.78 0.48 21.95
CA GLY A 288 11.93 0.78 21.10
C GLY A 288 12.33 -0.42 20.22
N ALA A 289 12.43 -1.62 20.82
CA ALA A 289 12.68 -2.85 20.10
C ALA A 289 11.61 -3.13 19.03
N MET A 290 10.33 -2.92 19.37
CA MET A 290 9.23 -3.14 18.42
C MET A 290 9.24 -2.14 17.26
N THR A 291 9.71 -0.93 17.47
CA THR A 291 9.90 0.06 16.38
C THR A 291 10.89 -0.44 15.33
N ILE A 292 12.00 -1.06 15.77
CA ILE A 292 12.95 -1.73 14.87
C ILE A 292 12.27 -2.87 14.12
N ILE A 293 11.53 -3.71 14.84
CA ILE A 293 10.81 -4.87 14.27
C ILE A 293 9.79 -4.43 13.22
N TYR A 294 9.04 -3.35 13.45
CA TYR A 294 8.11 -2.80 12.48
C TYR A 294 8.82 -2.29 11.23
N SER A 295 9.98 -1.64 11.38
CA SER A 295 10.78 -1.19 10.24
C SER A 295 11.30 -2.36 9.41
N VAL A 296 11.82 -3.40 10.05
CA VAL A 296 12.22 -4.64 9.38
C VAL A 296 11.04 -5.28 8.67
N ARG A 297 9.90 -5.39 9.34
CA ARG A 297 8.67 -5.95 8.77
C ARG A 297 8.23 -5.20 7.52
N GLU A 298 8.24 -3.88 7.54
CA GLU A 298 7.89 -3.04 6.39
C GLU A 298 8.78 -3.37 5.19
N VAL A 299 10.09 -3.37 5.37
CA VAL A 299 11.07 -3.66 4.31
C VAL A 299 10.87 -5.06 3.73
N VAL A 300 10.69 -6.09 4.57
CA VAL A 300 10.56 -7.48 4.08
C VAL A 300 9.18 -7.80 3.49
N GLN A 301 8.15 -7.03 3.81
CA GLN A 301 6.82 -7.22 3.23
C GLN A 301 6.68 -6.58 1.84
N MET A 302 7.43 -5.54 1.53
CA MET A 302 7.32 -4.80 0.27
C MET A 302 7.51 -5.64 -0.99
N PRO A 303 8.54 -6.48 -1.11
CA PRO A 303 8.69 -7.33 -2.30
C PRO A 303 7.51 -8.28 -2.47
N MET A 304 6.96 -8.81 -1.37
CA MET A 304 5.81 -9.69 -1.39
C MET A 304 4.53 -8.94 -1.83
N GLN A 305 4.34 -7.71 -1.35
CA GLN A 305 3.24 -6.85 -1.79
C GLN A 305 3.36 -6.49 -3.26
N GLY A 306 4.51 -5.98 -3.70
CA GLY A 306 4.75 -5.60 -5.09
C GLY A 306 4.57 -6.79 -6.05
N PHE A 307 5.04 -7.98 -5.64
CA PHE A 307 4.87 -9.19 -6.43
C PHE A 307 3.39 -9.60 -6.55
N THR A 308 2.67 -9.62 -5.45
CA THR A 308 1.25 -9.98 -5.46
C THR A 308 0.39 -8.94 -6.18
N GLN A 309 0.66 -7.65 -6.01
CA GLN A 309 -0.01 -6.58 -6.74
C GLN A 309 0.23 -6.70 -8.25
N GLY A 310 1.47 -6.99 -8.68
CA GLY A 310 1.81 -7.21 -10.09
C GLY A 310 1.10 -8.40 -10.73
N ALA A 311 0.71 -9.39 -9.93
CA ALA A 311 -0.07 -10.52 -10.39
C ALA A 311 -1.57 -10.19 -10.59
N GLN A 312 -2.11 -9.18 -9.91
CA GLN A 312 -3.55 -8.86 -9.94
C GLN A 312 -4.09 -8.59 -11.34
N PRO A 313 -3.48 -7.73 -12.18
CA PRO A 313 -3.98 -7.47 -13.52
C PRO A 313 -4.02 -8.71 -14.40
N VAL A 314 -2.99 -9.56 -14.28
CA VAL A 314 -2.87 -10.80 -15.08
C VAL A 314 -3.93 -11.83 -14.69
N LEU A 315 -4.13 -12.02 -13.38
CA LEU A 315 -5.15 -12.93 -12.87
C LEU A 315 -6.56 -12.44 -13.19
N GLY A 316 -6.85 -11.16 -12.96
CA GLY A 316 -8.15 -10.55 -13.22
C GLY A 316 -8.53 -10.59 -14.69
N TYR A 317 -7.60 -10.26 -15.57
CA TYR A 317 -7.81 -10.31 -17.03
C TYR A 317 -8.13 -11.73 -17.50
N ASN A 318 -7.30 -12.73 -17.14
CA ASN A 318 -7.54 -14.13 -17.53
C ASN A 318 -8.86 -14.69 -16.94
N TYR A 319 -9.22 -14.24 -15.73
CA TYR A 319 -10.50 -14.60 -15.13
C TYR A 319 -11.67 -13.99 -15.92
N GLY A 320 -11.58 -12.71 -16.30
CA GLY A 320 -12.56 -12.05 -17.16
C GLY A 320 -12.70 -12.74 -18.51
N ALA A 321 -11.61 -13.19 -19.12
CA ALA A 321 -11.55 -13.91 -20.39
C ALA A 321 -12.00 -15.39 -20.28
N GLY A 322 -12.43 -15.88 -19.12
CA GLY A 322 -12.84 -17.27 -18.91
C GLY A 322 -11.71 -18.29 -18.97
N GLN A 323 -10.45 -17.85 -18.94
CA GLN A 323 -9.26 -18.71 -19.04
C GLN A 323 -8.88 -19.32 -17.67
N ASN A 324 -9.80 -20.12 -17.10
CA ASN A 324 -9.67 -20.67 -15.74
C ASN A 324 -8.39 -21.51 -15.54
N GLY A 325 -7.96 -22.27 -16.55
CA GLY A 325 -6.71 -23.03 -16.49
C GLY A 325 -5.48 -22.14 -16.32
N ARG A 326 -5.46 -20.97 -17.00
CA ARG A 326 -4.38 -19.98 -16.86
C ARG A 326 -4.44 -19.31 -15.49
N VAL A 327 -5.62 -18.97 -14.99
CA VAL A 327 -5.77 -18.42 -13.63
C VAL A 327 -5.20 -19.39 -12.58
N LYS A 328 -5.51 -20.69 -12.67
CA LYS A 328 -4.90 -21.72 -11.81
C LYS A 328 -3.38 -21.74 -11.91
N THR A 329 -2.85 -21.67 -13.13
CA THR A 329 -1.38 -21.63 -13.33
C THR A 329 -0.75 -20.41 -12.68
N GLY A 330 -1.37 -19.23 -12.84
CA GLY A 330 -0.93 -18.00 -12.19
C GLY A 330 -0.97 -18.08 -10.66
N ILE A 331 -2.05 -18.59 -10.09
CA ILE A 331 -2.16 -18.79 -8.63
C ILE A 331 -1.08 -19.76 -8.12
N ARG A 332 -0.79 -20.86 -8.84
CA ARG A 332 0.32 -21.77 -8.47
C ARG A 332 1.67 -21.08 -8.49
N PHE A 333 1.91 -20.26 -9.51
CA PHE A 333 3.15 -19.51 -9.64
C PHE A 333 3.30 -18.48 -8.51
N VAL A 334 2.26 -17.66 -8.27
CA VAL A 334 2.24 -16.69 -7.15
C VAL A 334 2.48 -17.40 -5.82
N ARG A 335 1.83 -18.53 -5.59
CA ARG A 335 2.01 -19.33 -4.38
C ARG A 335 3.46 -19.77 -4.19
N ARG A 336 4.09 -20.35 -5.24
CA ARG A 336 5.49 -20.80 -5.15
C ARG A 336 6.44 -19.67 -4.82
N VAL A 337 6.37 -18.57 -5.56
CA VAL A 337 7.27 -17.43 -5.37
C VAL A 337 7.08 -16.79 -4.00
N THR A 338 5.82 -16.52 -3.62
CA THR A 338 5.52 -15.84 -2.34
C THR A 338 5.94 -16.68 -1.13
N ILE A 339 5.67 -18.00 -1.16
CA ILE A 339 6.08 -18.91 -0.07
C ILE A 339 7.61 -19.04 -0.03
N SER A 340 8.27 -19.26 -1.17
CA SER A 340 9.74 -19.38 -1.21
C SER A 340 10.42 -18.11 -0.70
N TYR A 341 9.93 -16.94 -1.09
CA TYR A 341 10.42 -15.66 -0.57
C TYR A 341 10.21 -15.55 0.94
N ALA A 342 8.99 -15.82 1.44
CA ALA A 342 8.67 -15.70 2.85
C ALA A 342 9.48 -16.66 3.73
N VAL A 343 9.75 -17.89 3.27
CA VAL A 343 10.61 -18.87 3.94
C VAL A 343 12.07 -18.40 3.93
N GLY A 344 12.56 -17.87 2.81
CA GLY A 344 13.92 -17.33 2.71
C GLY A 344 14.15 -16.16 3.67
N VAL A 345 13.23 -15.20 3.70
CA VAL A 345 13.25 -14.06 4.63
C VAL A 345 13.17 -14.54 6.09
N TRP A 346 12.24 -15.45 6.38
CA TRP A 346 12.12 -16.05 7.70
C TRP A 346 13.43 -16.70 8.16
N ALA A 347 14.09 -17.47 7.31
CA ALA A 347 15.35 -18.10 7.63
C ALA A 347 16.44 -17.07 7.95
N VAL A 348 16.55 -16.00 7.16
CA VAL A 348 17.51 -14.92 7.42
C VAL A 348 17.25 -14.24 8.76
N LEU A 349 16.00 -13.90 9.05
CA LEU A 349 15.61 -13.23 10.31
C LEU A 349 15.80 -14.13 11.53
N MET A 350 15.64 -15.46 11.40
CA MET A 350 15.83 -16.42 12.48
C MET A 350 17.31 -16.74 12.73
N LEU A 351 18.11 -16.83 11.67
CA LEU A 351 19.54 -17.19 11.76
C LEU A 351 20.40 -15.98 12.14
N PHE A 352 20.07 -14.79 11.64
CA PHE A 352 20.90 -13.60 11.79
C PHE A 352 20.16 -12.38 12.39
N PRO A 353 19.31 -12.55 13.43
CA PRO A 353 18.52 -11.44 13.98
C PRO A 353 19.41 -10.32 14.52
N GLY A 354 20.53 -10.66 15.17
CA GLY A 354 21.48 -9.68 15.71
C GLY A 354 22.14 -8.81 14.64
N ALA A 355 22.47 -9.37 13.48
CA ALA A 355 23.01 -8.60 12.36
C ALA A 355 21.97 -7.61 11.81
N VAL A 356 20.71 -8.05 11.69
CA VAL A 356 19.61 -7.20 11.21
C VAL A 356 19.33 -6.06 12.19
N VAL A 357 19.26 -6.32 13.50
CA VAL A 357 19.01 -5.28 14.52
C VAL A 357 20.15 -4.25 14.55
N ARG A 358 21.40 -4.69 14.44
CA ARG A 358 22.58 -3.80 14.42
C ARG A 358 22.58 -2.78 13.29
N LEU A 359 21.88 -3.04 12.20
CA LEU A 359 21.70 -2.06 11.11
C LEU A 359 20.89 -0.84 11.55
N PHE A 360 20.08 -0.98 12.60
CA PHE A 360 19.21 0.09 13.12
C PHE A 360 19.75 0.73 14.39
N ASN A 361 20.30 -0.08 15.31
CA ASN A 361 20.83 0.41 16.57
C ASN A 361 21.92 -0.53 17.10
N GLY A 362 23.01 0.06 17.64
CA GLY A 362 24.15 -0.65 18.24
C GLY A 362 24.15 -0.70 19.77
N GLU A 363 23.16 -0.13 20.45
CA GLU A 363 23.06 -0.13 21.91
C GLU A 363 22.84 -1.54 22.46
N ALA A 364 23.72 -2.01 23.37
CA ALA A 364 23.73 -3.40 23.82
C ALA A 364 22.42 -3.84 24.49
N ALA A 365 21.82 -3.00 25.33
CA ALA A 365 20.59 -3.31 26.03
C ALA A 365 19.39 -3.46 25.05
N LEU A 366 19.28 -2.54 24.09
CA LEU A 366 18.24 -2.60 23.06
C LEU A 366 18.45 -3.77 22.10
N LEU A 367 19.71 -4.09 21.76
CA LEU A 367 20.08 -5.20 20.90
C LEU A 367 19.62 -6.54 21.49
N GLU A 368 19.88 -6.79 22.76
CA GLU A 368 19.49 -8.03 23.44
C GLU A 368 17.96 -8.24 23.39
N VAL A 369 17.21 -7.23 23.79
CA VAL A 369 15.73 -7.28 23.81
C VAL A 369 15.18 -7.38 22.38
N ALA A 370 15.72 -6.62 21.43
CA ALA A 370 15.24 -6.62 20.05
C ALA A 370 15.49 -7.95 19.34
N VAL A 371 16.61 -8.62 19.61
CA VAL A 371 16.91 -9.96 19.05
C VAL A 371 15.89 -11.00 19.52
N VAL A 372 15.58 -11.03 20.83
CA VAL A 372 14.59 -11.94 21.37
C VAL A 372 13.20 -11.62 20.83
N SER A 373 12.81 -10.34 20.85
CA SER A 373 11.52 -9.89 20.34
C SER A 373 11.34 -10.18 18.86
N MET A 374 12.42 -10.02 18.04
CA MET A 374 12.41 -10.35 16.63
C MET A 374 12.17 -11.83 16.38
N ARG A 375 12.84 -12.71 17.11
CA ARG A 375 12.62 -14.17 17.01
C ARG A 375 11.18 -14.55 17.34
N TRP A 376 10.60 -13.98 18.38
CA TRP A 376 9.19 -14.21 18.72
C TRP A 376 8.24 -13.67 17.67
N HIS A 377 8.40 -12.41 17.25
CA HIS A 377 7.49 -11.76 16.30
C HIS A 377 7.52 -12.43 14.91
N PHE A 378 8.69 -12.85 14.44
CA PHE A 378 8.86 -13.49 13.12
C PHE A 378 8.84 -15.02 13.16
N ALA A 379 8.62 -15.67 14.32
CA ALA A 379 8.69 -17.12 14.46
C ALA A 379 7.94 -17.90 13.38
N LEU A 380 6.75 -17.46 13.00
CA LEU A 380 5.89 -18.08 12.00
C LEU A 380 5.53 -17.12 10.85
N PHE A 381 6.47 -16.22 10.52
CA PHE A 381 6.27 -15.19 9.49
C PHE A 381 5.91 -15.77 8.12
N PHE A 382 6.46 -16.92 7.74
CA PHE A 382 6.18 -17.52 6.43
C PHE A 382 4.71 -17.90 6.23
N PHE A 383 3.92 -18.09 7.30
CA PHE A 383 2.47 -18.26 7.18
C PHE A 383 1.74 -17.02 6.67
N MET A 384 2.33 -15.85 6.80
CA MET A 384 1.80 -14.62 6.23
C MET A 384 1.68 -14.68 4.69
N ALA A 385 2.53 -15.46 4.04
CA ALA A 385 2.44 -15.71 2.60
C ALA A 385 1.07 -16.24 2.18
N PHE A 386 0.45 -17.12 2.98
CA PHE A 386 -0.87 -17.67 2.70
C PHE A 386 -1.96 -16.60 2.72
N GLN A 387 -1.85 -15.62 3.63
CA GLN A 387 -2.75 -14.46 3.64
C GLN A 387 -2.60 -13.63 2.38
N TYR A 388 -1.35 -13.30 1.98
CA TYR A 388 -1.10 -12.51 0.78
C TYR A 388 -1.62 -13.21 -0.49
N ILE A 389 -1.42 -14.52 -0.61
CA ILE A 389 -1.92 -15.30 -1.75
C ILE A 389 -3.45 -15.29 -1.79
N GLY A 390 -4.11 -15.64 -0.68
CA GLY A 390 -5.58 -15.68 -0.59
C GLY A 390 -6.21 -14.31 -0.86
N GLN A 391 -5.71 -13.29 -0.20
CA GLN A 391 -6.18 -11.91 -0.34
C GLN A 391 -6.01 -11.40 -1.78
N ASN A 392 -4.81 -11.62 -2.36
CA ASN A 392 -4.53 -11.25 -3.74
C ASN A 392 -5.52 -11.88 -4.72
N VAL A 393 -5.81 -13.18 -4.58
CA VAL A 393 -6.75 -13.88 -5.43
C VAL A 393 -8.16 -13.32 -5.26
N PHE A 394 -8.62 -13.07 -4.03
CA PHE A 394 -9.93 -12.47 -3.80
C PHE A 394 -10.08 -11.10 -4.45
N VAL A 395 -9.08 -10.24 -4.32
CA VAL A 395 -9.06 -8.90 -4.94
C VAL A 395 -9.01 -9.03 -6.47
N SER A 396 -8.09 -9.84 -7.00
CA SER A 396 -7.91 -10.02 -8.46
C SER A 396 -9.16 -10.52 -9.17
N LEU A 397 -9.98 -11.35 -8.49
CA LEU A 397 -11.21 -11.92 -9.05
C LEU A 397 -12.48 -11.18 -8.62
N GLY A 398 -12.37 -10.01 -8.00
CA GLY A 398 -13.49 -9.17 -7.61
C GLY A 398 -14.35 -9.75 -6.48
N LYS A 399 -13.79 -10.63 -5.63
CA LYS A 399 -14.49 -11.27 -4.50
C LYS A 399 -14.47 -10.36 -3.26
N ALA A 400 -15.15 -9.21 -3.35
CA ALA A 400 -15.11 -8.15 -2.35
C ALA A 400 -15.47 -8.61 -0.93
N LYS A 401 -16.53 -9.40 -0.76
CA LYS A 401 -16.98 -9.88 0.58
C LYS A 401 -15.87 -10.66 1.29
N GLN A 402 -15.21 -11.59 0.59
CA GLN A 402 -14.12 -12.39 1.14
C GLN A 402 -12.88 -11.53 1.41
N ALA A 403 -12.55 -10.63 0.48
CA ALA A 403 -11.41 -9.73 0.63
C ALA A 403 -11.55 -8.85 1.88
N VAL A 404 -12.71 -8.22 2.10
CA VAL A 404 -12.99 -7.39 3.28
C VAL A 404 -12.99 -8.23 4.55
N PHE A 405 -13.68 -9.38 4.54
CA PHE A 405 -13.74 -10.26 5.70
C PHE A 405 -12.34 -10.65 6.20
N PHE A 406 -11.44 -11.12 5.32
CA PHE A 406 -10.10 -11.54 5.72
C PHE A 406 -9.16 -10.38 6.05
N SER A 407 -9.42 -9.16 5.54
CA SER A 407 -8.73 -7.96 6.00
C SER A 407 -9.02 -7.64 7.47
N LEU A 408 -10.29 -7.80 7.89
CA LEU A 408 -10.72 -7.58 9.28
C LEU A 408 -10.35 -8.78 10.17
N PHE A 409 -10.58 -10.01 9.69
CA PHE A 409 -10.47 -11.24 10.47
C PHE A 409 -9.10 -11.38 11.12
N ARG A 410 -8.02 -11.29 10.32
CA ARG A 410 -6.66 -11.51 10.84
C ARG A 410 -6.22 -10.43 11.84
N LYS A 411 -6.51 -9.17 11.56
CA LYS A 411 -5.97 -8.06 12.35
C LYS A 411 -6.92 -7.61 13.46
N ALA A 412 -8.17 -7.30 13.13
CA ALA A 412 -9.12 -6.80 14.13
C ALA A 412 -9.73 -7.92 14.97
N ILE A 413 -10.22 -8.99 14.34
CA ILE A 413 -10.95 -10.06 15.05
C ILE A 413 -10.00 -11.01 15.78
N LEU A 414 -8.83 -11.31 15.21
CA LEU A 414 -7.83 -12.17 15.87
C LEU A 414 -6.73 -11.36 16.54
N GLY A 415 -6.10 -10.40 15.84
CA GLY A 415 -4.89 -9.74 16.32
C GLY A 415 -5.11 -8.92 17.59
N VAL A 416 -6.10 -8.03 17.62
CA VAL A 416 -6.36 -7.19 18.80
C VAL A 416 -6.72 -8.04 20.03
N PRO A 417 -7.69 -8.98 19.97
CA PRO A 417 -7.97 -9.83 21.12
C PRO A 417 -6.79 -10.68 21.58
N LEU A 418 -5.98 -11.23 20.66
CA LEU A 418 -4.82 -12.02 21.06
C LEU A 418 -3.75 -11.18 21.75
N ILE A 419 -3.51 -9.94 21.31
CA ILE A 419 -2.60 -9.01 21.99
C ILE A 419 -3.04 -8.74 23.43
N LEU A 420 -4.35 -8.68 23.68
CA LEU A 420 -4.90 -8.42 25.01
C LEU A 420 -5.01 -9.67 25.88
N ILE A 421 -5.30 -10.85 25.29
CA ILE A 421 -5.60 -12.07 26.04
C ILE A 421 -4.34 -12.91 26.29
N LEU A 422 -3.45 -13.09 25.29
CA LEU A 422 -2.28 -13.95 25.40
C LEU A 422 -1.35 -13.58 26.58
N PRO A 423 -1.11 -12.30 26.90
CA PRO A 423 -0.30 -11.93 28.05
C PRO A 423 -0.78 -12.51 29.38
N HIS A 424 -2.10 -12.69 29.53
CA HIS A 424 -2.72 -13.22 30.74
C HIS A 424 -2.79 -14.75 30.77
N LEU A 425 -2.59 -15.42 29.61
CA LEU A 425 -2.58 -16.88 29.55
C LEU A 425 -1.21 -17.40 29.99
N TRP A 426 -1.18 -18.29 30.94
CA TRP A 426 0.05 -18.93 31.49
C TRP A 426 1.14 -17.93 31.89
N ASP A 427 0.75 -16.74 32.33
CA ASP A 427 1.67 -15.66 32.74
C ASP A 427 2.72 -15.30 31.68
N LEU A 428 2.35 -15.40 30.41
CA LEU A 428 3.25 -15.10 29.28
C LEU A 428 3.73 -13.65 29.25
N GLY A 429 2.97 -12.72 29.85
CA GLY A 429 3.34 -11.32 29.91
C GLY A 429 3.71 -10.75 28.54
N ILE A 430 4.90 -10.21 28.43
CA ILE A 430 5.41 -9.59 27.21
C ILE A 430 5.53 -10.57 26.03
N TYR A 431 5.87 -11.82 26.28
CA TYR A 431 5.96 -12.85 25.25
C TYR A 431 4.59 -13.19 24.65
N GLY A 432 3.51 -13.02 25.42
CA GLY A 432 2.14 -13.11 24.92
C GLY A 432 1.84 -12.01 23.88
N VAL A 433 2.27 -10.76 24.13
CA VAL A 433 2.12 -9.67 23.17
C VAL A 433 2.91 -9.96 21.88
N LEU A 434 4.17 -10.36 22.02
CA LEU A 434 5.05 -10.67 20.87
C LEU A 434 4.57 -11.89 20.08
N GLY A 435 3.98 -12.89 20.76
CA GLY A 435 3.45 -14.11 20.19
C GLY A 435 2.10 -13.96 19.47
N ALA A 436 1.40 -12.83 19.66
CA ALA A 436 0.11 -12.60 19.01
C ALA A 436 0.22 -12.55 17.46
N GLU A 437 1.25 -11.92 16.91
CA GLU A 437 1.44 -11.85 15.45
C GLU A 437 1.71 -13.23 14.81
N PRO A 438 2.63 -14.09 15.31
CA PRO A 438 2.76 -15.46 14.82
C PRO A 438 1.46 -16.25 14.81
N VAL A 439 0.69 -16.21 15.90
CA VAL A 439 -0.58 -16.93 16.01
C VAL A 439 -1.59 -16.44 14.98
N THR A 440 -1.70 -15.11 14.82
CA THR A 440 -2.59 -14.52 13.79
C THR A 440 -2.16 -14.87 12.37
N ASN A 441 -0.85 -14.97 12.11
CA ASN A 441 -0.33 -15.37 10.79
C ASN A 441 -0.73 -16.79 10.45
N VAL A 442 -0.67 -17.74 11.42
CA VAL A 442 -1.08 -19.12 11.20
C VAL A 442 -2.59 -19.20 10.98
N ILE A 443 -3.38 -18.75 11.95
CA ILE A 443 -4.83 -18.90 11.92
C ILE A 443 -5.42 -18.08 10.76
N GLY A 444 -5.11 -16.79 10.69
CA GLY A 444 -5.64 -15.90 9.65
C GLY A 444 -5.14 -16.25 8.25
N GLY A 445 -3.84 -16.56 8.12
CA GLY A 445 -3.23 -16.93 6.84
C GLY A 445 -3.81 -18.23 6.28
N LEU A 446 -3.85 -19.29 7.08
CA LEU A 446 -4.41 -20.58 6.65
C LEU A 446 -5.91 -20.49 6.39
N ALA A 447 -6.68 -19.81 7.24
CA ALA A 447 -8.11 -19.60 7.03
C ALA A 447 -8.40 -18.89 5.70
N CYS A 448 -7.65 -17.82 5.39
CA CYS A 448 -7.76 -17.09 4.12
C CYS A 448 -7.44 -18.00 2.93
N TYR A 449 -6.33 -18.71 3.02
CA TYR A 449 -5.87 -19.60 1.95
C TYR A 449 -6.83 -20.77 1.69
N PHE A 450 -7.25 -21.50 2.72
CA PHE A 450 -8.17 -22.62 2.58
C PHE A 450 -9.55 -22.16 2.09
N THR A 451 -10.02 -21.01 2.51
CA THR A 451 -11.25 -20.41 1.98
C THR A 451 -11.10 -20.08 0.49
N MET A 452 -9.97 -19.52 0.08
CA MET A 452 -9.66 -19.28 -1.33
C MET A 452 -9.63 -20.60 -2.12
N MET A 453 -9.00 -21.65 -1.58
CA MET A 453 -8.96 -22.96 -2.22
C MET A 453 -10.37 -23.56 -2.36
N ARG A 454 -11.26 -23.37 -1.39
CA ARG A 454 -12.61 -23.91 -1.39
C ARG A 454 -13.56 -23.14 -2.28
N LEU A 455 -13.54 -21.80 -2.20
CA LEU A 455 -14.52 -20.94 -2.89
C LEU A 455 -14.09 -20.51 -4.29
N VAL A 456 -12.80 -20.50 -4.58
CA VAL A 456 -12.25 -20.04 -5.87
C VAL A 456 -11.63 -21.19 -6.62
N TRP A 457 -10.58 -21.80 -6.09
CA TRP A 457 -9.80 -22.81 -6.79
C TRP A 457 -10.63 -24.01 -7.30
N LYS A 458 -11.57 -24.52 -6.48
CA LYS A 458 -12.43 -25.63 -6.86
C LYS A 458 -13.48 -25.25 -7.93
N LYS A 459 -13.80 -23.94 -8.04
CA LYS A 459 -14.80 -23.44 -9.00
C LYS A 459 -14.20 -22.93 -10.31
N LEU A 460 -12.89 -22.70 -10.38
CA LEU A 460 -12.13 -22.48 -11.60
C LEU A 460 -11.89 -23.81 -12.34
#